data_a4cf9957cdf775176e37c3450e28626a
#
_entry.id   a4cf9957cdf775176e37c3450e28626a
#
_cell.length_a   1.000
_cell.length_b   1.000
_cell.length_c   1.000
_cell.angle_alpha   90.00
_cell.angle_beta   90.00
_cell.angle_gamma   90.00
#
_symmetry.space_group_name_H-M   'P 1'
#
loop_
_entity.id
_entity.type
_entity.pdbx_description
1 polymer ?
#
loop_
_entity_poly.entity_id
_entity_poly.type
_entity_poly.pdbx_seq_one_letter_code
_entity_poly.pdbx_strand_id
1 'polypeptide(L)'
;KPIKEITLNWTEEARFKNNSSKFDRLYSGLGITYNAHKYFSMGAIYEFQVLQKAKDHFQLRHRAKFFVQPSVSFGRFGLSLREMPQMTYSNAVDWELRSRLKLNYSFMSKHLKPYVSVEMYNPLENVNKYNWVTRVCYQTGLEWKIDSVNGLEFYYMFEHEVTKKAGNHIIGVAYNLGL
;
A
#
# COMPACT_ATOMS: atom_id res chain seq x y z
N LYS A 1 0.95 -19.81 22.80
CA LYS A 1 -0.18 -19.04 22.23
C LYS A 1 -0.26 -19.43 20.78
N PRO A 2 -1.43 -19.83 20.25
CA PRO A 2 -1.55 -20.07 18.83
C PRO A 2 -1.16 -18.77 18.12
N ILE A 3 -0.20 -18.84 17.19
CA ILE A 3 0.03 -17.77 16.23
C ILE A 3 -1.28 -17.73 15.45
N LYS A 4 -1.95 -16.58 15.42
CA LYS A 4 -3.06 -16.38 14.48
C LYS A 4 -2.46 -16.46 13.09
N GLU A 5 -2.48 -17.64 12.51
CA GLU A 5 -1.91 -17.90 11.19
C GLU A 5 -2.66 -17.12 10.12
N ILE A 6 -3.95 -16.87 10.33
CA ILE A 6 -4.80 -16.14 9.41
C ILE A 6 -5.32 -14.87 10.08
N THR A 7 -5.22 -13.75 9.37
CA THR A 7 -5.77 -12.46 9.77
C THR A 7 -6.63 -11.92 8.63
N LEU A 8 -7.84 -11.51 8.93
CA LEU A 8 -8.68 -10.74 8.03
C LEU A 8 -8.41 -9.25 8.28
N ASN A 9 -8.28 -8.50 7.22
CA ASN A 9 -8.01 -7.06 7.29
C ASN A 9 -9.05 -6.30 6.48
N TRP A 10 -9.54 -5.23 7.04
CA TRP A 10 -10.33 -4.22 6.33
C TRP A 10 -9.60 -2.89 6.42
N THR A 11 -9.45 -2.22 5.30
CA THR A 11 -8.74 -0.94 5.21
C THR A 11 -9.61 0.07 4.47
N GLU A 12 -9.79 1.23 5.09
CA GLU A 12 -10.37 2.42 4.45
C GLU A 12 -9.26 3.47 4.31
N GLU A 13 -9.11 4.05 3.11
CA GLU A 13 -8.09 5.06 2.86
C GLU A 13 -8.62 6.21 2.02
N ALA A 14 -8.35 7.43 2.49
CA ALA A 14 -8.56 8.65 1.73
C ALA A 14 -7.21 9.25 1.32
N ARG A 15 -7.10 9.67 0.06
CA ARG A 15 -5.91 10.33 -0.49
C ARG A 15 -6.24 11.70 -1.04
N PHE A 16 -5.31 12.62 -0.83
CA PHE A 16 -5.34 13.97 -1.35
C PHE A 16 -4.07 14.22 -2.16
N LYS A 17 -4.18 14.92 -3.29
CA LYS A 17 -3.10 15.30 -4.20
C LYS A 17 -3.02 16.80 -4.41
N ASN A 18 -2.07 17.27 -5.23
CA ASN A 18 -1.83 18.69 -5.51
C ASN A 18 -1.64 19.49 -4.21
N ASN A 19 -0.63 19.12 -3.41
CA ASN A 19 -0.36 19.71 -2.10
C ASN A 19 -1.56 19.62 -1.16
N SER A 20 -2.28 18.50 -1.20
CA SER A 20 -3.47 18.21 -0.39
C SER A 20 -4.69 19.10 -0.66
N SER A 21 -4.67 19.89 -1.73
CA SER A 21 -5.79 20.79 -2.09
C SER A 21 -6.91 20.10 -2.84
N LYS A 22 -6.69 18.89 -3.37
CA LYS A 22 -7.68 18.14 -4.14
C LYS A 22 -7.81 16.72 -3.63
N PHE A 23 -9.05 16.28 -3.46
CA PHE A 23 -9.36 14.87 -3.25
C PHE A 23 -8.88 14.06 -4.47
N ASP A 24 -8.20 12.96 -4.23
CA ASP A 24 -7.73 12.05 -5.28
C ASP A 24 -8.60 10.81 -5.34
N ARG A 25 -8.71 10.10 -4.22
CA ARG A 25 -9.48 8.84 -4.16
C ARG A 25 -9.87 8.46 -2.74
N LEU A 26 -10.93 7.68 -2.67
CA LEU A 26 -11.29 6.86 -1.53
C LEU A 26 -11.20 5.40 -1.96
N TYR A 27 -10.67 4.54 -1.11
CA TYR A 27 -10.78 3.12 -1.32
C TYR A 27 -11.16 2.35 -0.06
N SER A 28 -11.87 1.24 -0.29
CA SER A 28 -12.19 0.22 0.69
C SER A 28 -11.53 -1.08 0.26
N GLY A 29 -10.81 -1.71 1.16
CA GLY A 29 -10.06 -2.93 0.90
C GLY A 29 -10.34 -4.04 1.91
N LEU A 30 -10.62 -5.24 1.41
CA LEU A 30 -10.72 -6.45 2.19
C LEU A 30 -9.52 -7.35 1.89
N GLY A 31 -8.85 -7.82 2.91
CA GLY A 31 -7.67 -8.65 2.79
C GLY A 31 -7.68 -9.86 3.68
N ILE A 32 -7.01 -10.91 3.23
CA ILE A 32 -6.65 -12.07 4.02
C ILE A 32 -5.14 -12.22 4.02
N THR A 33 -4.55 -12.36 5.20
CA THR A 33 -3.12 -12.58 5.38
C THR A 33 -2.90 -13.91 6.09
N TYR A 34 -2.04 -14.74 5.52
CA TYR A 34 -1.54 -15.97 6.14
C TYR A 34 -0.09 -15.78 6.57
N ASN A 35 0.17 -15.89 7.86
CA ASN A 35 1.50 -15.82 8.45
C ASN A 35 2.10 -17.23 8.51
N ALA A 36 2.70 -17.66 7.39
CA ALA A 36 3.28 -19.00 7.26
C ALA A 36 4.50 -19.20 8.18
N HIS A 37 5.20 -18.13 8.50
CA HIS A 37 6.35 -18.13 9.39
C HIS A 37 6.55 -16.74 10.01
N LYS A 38 7.30 -16.64 11.13
CA LYS A 38 7.64 -15.36 11.76
C LYS A 38 8.38 -14.38 10.83
N TYR A 39 8.98 -14.90 9.75
CA TYR A 39 9.71 -14.12 8.74
C TYR A 39 9.01 -14.06 7.39
N PHE A 40 7.83 -14.67 7.24
CA PHE A 40 7.18 -14.78 5.95
C PHE A 40 5.66 -14.76 6.07
N SER A 41 5.04 -13.85 5.36
CA SER A 41 3.59 -13.79 5.18
C SER A 41 3.22 -13.73 3.70
N MET A 42 2.02 -14.16 3.39
CA MET A 42 1.40 -14.03 2.07
C MET A 42 -0.07 -13.72 2.22
N GLY A 43 -0.69 -13.23 1.18
CA GLY A 43 -2.11 -12.93 1.24
C GLY A 43 -2.70 -12.43 -0.05
N ALA A 44 -4.00 -12.14 0.01
CA ALA A 44 -4.76 -11.55 -1.07
C ALA A 44 -5.54 -10.35 -0.55
N ILE A 45 -5.72 -9.34 -1.40
CA ILE A 45 -6.46 -8.12 -1.08
C ILE A 45 -7.35 -7.80 -2.28
N TYR A 46 -8.60 -7.52 -2.02
CA TYR A 46 -9.52 -6.94 -2.98
C TYR A 46 -9.83 -5.51 -2.58
N GLU A 47 -9.72 -4.58 -3.51
CA GLU A 47 -9.99 -3.14 -3.30
C GLU A 47 -11.05 -2.63 -4.27
N PHE A 48 -11.97 -1.89 -3.72
CA PHE A 48 -12.90 -1.04 -4.45
C PHE A 48 -12.46 0.41 -4.28
N GLN A 49 -12.35 1.14 -5.38
CA GLN A 49 -11.86 2.52 -5.37
C GLN A 49 -12.80 3.45 -6.12
N VAL A 50 -12.99 4.63 -5.53
CA VAL A 50 -13.66 5.77 -6.15
C VAL A 50 -12.61 6.85 -6.40
N LEU A 51 -12.32 7.15 -7.67
CA LEU A 51 -11.32 8.14 -8.07
C LEU A 51 -12.02 9.38 -8.61
N GLN A 52 -11.57 10.55 -8.19
CA GLN A 52 -11.97 11.81 -8.79
C GLN A 52 -11.07 12.14 -9.99
N LYS A 53 -11.61 12.03 -11.21
CA LYS A 53 -10.89 12.33 -12.46
C LYS A 53 -10.95 13.81 -12.83
N ALA A 54 -12.14 14.41 -12.69
CA ALA A 54 -12.38 15.83 -12.87
C ALA A 54 -13.38 16.31 -11.82
N LYS A 55 -13.65 17.61 -11.79
CA LYS A 55 -14.74 18.14 -10.95
C LYS A 55 -16.02 17.43 -11.36
N ASP A 56 -16.70 16.82 -10.39
CA ASP A 56 -17.97 16.09 -10.54
C ASP A 56 -17.91 14.80 -11.39
N HIS A 57 -16.71 14.35 -11.79
CA HIS A 57 -16.50 13.08 -12.50
C HIS A 57 -15.75 12.07 -11.64
N PHE A 58 -16.47 11.00 -11.26
CA PHE A 58 -15.92 9.88 -10.51
C PHE A 58 -15.78 8.64 -11.39
N GLN A 59 -14.71 7.91 -11.20
CA GLN A 59 -14.45 6.62 -11.84
C GLN A 59 -14.36 5.53 -10.79
N LEU A 60 -15.09 4.45 -10.98
CA LEU A 60 -14.96 3.24 -10.18
C LEU A 60 -13.80 2.39 -10.69
N ARG A 61 -13.10 1.77 -9.77
CA ARG A 61 -11.98 0.89 -10.07
C ARG A 61 -11.98 -0.27 -9.08
N HIS A 62 -11.74 -1.46 -9.60
CA HIS A 62 -11.56 -2.68 -8.83
C HIS A 62 -10.12 -3.14 -8.93
N ARG A 63 -9.57 -3.64 -7.83
CA ARG A 63 -8.23 -4.22 -7.79
C ARG A 63 -8.23 -5.53 -7.04
N ALA A 64 -7.61 -6.54 -7.64
CA ALA A 64 -7.25 -7.77 -6.98
C ALA A 64 -5.72 -7.81 -6.85
N LYS A 65 -5.23 -8.14 -5.67
CA LYS A 65 -3.80 -8.18 -5.35
C LYS A 65 -3.48 -9.48 -4.64
N PHE A 66 -2.34 -10.05 -4.97
CA PHE A 66 -1.72 -11.12 -4.20
C PHE A 66 -0.38 -10.62 -3.72
N PHE A 67 0.06 -11.02 -2.55
CA PHE A 67 1.37 -10.63 -2.08
C PHE A 67 2.11 -11.76 -1.38
N VAL A 68 3.44 -11.68 -1.46
CA VAL A 68 4.37 -12.39 -0.60
C VAL A 68 5.27 -11.37 0.08
N GLN A 69 5.54 -11.56 1.36
CA GLN A 69 6.29 -10.60 2.15
C GLN A 69 7.23 -11.30 3.12
N PRO A 70 8.49 -11.51 2.74
CA PRO A 70 9.55 -11.76 3.70
C PRO A 70 9.79 -10.54 4.59
N SER A 71 10.11 -10.78 5.87
CA SER A 71 10.40 -9.74 6.83
C SER A 71 11.40 -10.22 7.88
N VAL A 72 12.21 -9.30 8.39
CA VAL A 72 13.17 -9.55 9.45
C VAL A 72 13.12 -8.42 10.46
N SER A 73 13.33 -8.75 11.75
CA SER A 73 13.43 -7.76 12.81
C SER A 73 14.78 -7.86 13.48
N PHE A 74 15.43 -6.72 13.70
CA PHE A 74 16.70 -6.58 14.39
C PHE A 74 16.60 -5.45 15.41
N GLY A 75 16.58 -5.81 16.68
CA GLY A 75 16.33 -4.86 17.75
C GLY A 75 14.93 -4.24 17.63
N ARG A 76 14.87 -2.93 17.45
CA ARG A 76 13.63 -2.17 17.29
C ARG A 76 13.26 -1.92 15.82
N PHE A 77 14.13 -2.29 14.90
CA PHE A 77 13.90 -2.11 13.47
C PHE A 77 13.24 -3.35 12.87
N GLY A 78 12.34 -3.13 11.93
CA GLY A 78 11.75 -4.16 11.08
C GLY A 78 11.97 -3.80 9.62
N LEU A 79 12.49 -4.73 8.85
CA LEU A 79 12.66 -4.62 7.40
C LEU A 79 11.76 -5.62 6.72
N SER A 80 11.02 -5.20 5.71
CA SER A 80 10.20 -6.09 4.89
C SER A 80 10.30 -5.74 3.40
N LEU A 81 10.33 -6.79 2.58
CA LEU A 81 10.18 -6.70 1.13
C LEU A 81 8.82 -7.28 0.78
N ARG A 82 8.02 -6.59 -0.02
CA ARG A 82 6.73 -7.11 -0.50
C ARG A 82 6.73 -7.13 -2.02
N GLU A 83 6.49 -8.29 -2.58
CA GLU A 83 6.20 -8.49 -3.99
C GLU A 83 4.70 -8.71 -4.15
N MET A 84 4.07 -7.92 -5.02
CA MET A 84 2.62 -7.86 -5.09
C MET A 84 2.14 -7.67 -6.54
N PRO A 85 1.90 -8.78 -7.28
CA PRO A 85 1.13 -8.70 -8.51
C PRO A 85 -0.27 -8.15 -8.24
N GLN A 86 -0.68 -7.21 -9.07
CA GLN A 86 -1.93 -6.49 -8.98
C GLN A 86 -2.63 -6.47 -10.31
N MET A 87 -3.88 -6.90 -10.32
CA MET A 87 -4.81 -6.70 -11.42
C MET A 87 -5.69 -5.50 -11.11
N THR A 88 -5.80 -4.58 -12.05
CA THR A 88 -6.68 -3.42 -11.96
C THR A 88 -7.70 -3.48 -13.07
N TYR A 89 -8.99 -3.36 -12.74
CA TYR A 89 -10.08 -3.25 -13.69
C TYR A 89 -10.79 -1.91 -13.52
N SER A 90 -10.87 -1.14 -14.59
CA SER A 90 -11.67 0.08 -14.68
C SER A 90 -12.49 0.11 -15.96
N ASN A 91 -11.86 0.37 -17.12
CA ASN A 91 -12.45 0.21 -18.47
C ASN A 91 -11.73 -0.92 -19.22
N ALA A 92 -10.52 -1.24 -18.79
CA ALA A 92 -9.71 -2.34 -19.28
C ALA A 92 -9.04 -3.03 -18.08
N VAL A 93 -8.48 -4.20 -18.33
CA VAL A 93 -7.66 -4.92 -17.35
C VAL A 93 -6.21 -4.48 -17.53
N ASP A 94 -5.57 -4.10 -16.43
CA ASP A 94 -4.15 -3.77 -16.38
C ASP A 94 -3.47 -4.62 -15.30
N TRP A 95 -2.30 -5.17 -15.62
CA TRP A 95 -1.47 -5.94 -14.68
C TRP A 95 -0.19 -5.19 -14.35
N GLU A 96 0.10 -5.09 -13.06
CA GLU A 96 1.33 -4.48 -12.53
C GLU A 96 1.95 -5.39 -11.48
N LEU A 97 3.27 -5.46 -11.44
CA LEU A 97 4.02 -5.95 -10.28
C LEU A 97 4.44 -4.76 -9.42
N ARG A 98 4.16 -4.82 -8.13
CA ARG A 98 4.57 -3.81 -7.16
C ARG A 98 5.58 -4.43 -6.21
N SER A 99 6.78 -3.85 -6.17
CA SER A 99 7.88 -4.27 -5.30
C SER A 99 8.11 -3.18 -4.27
N ARG A 100 7.86 -3.47 -2.97
CA ARG A 100 7.98 -2.49 -1.90
C ARG A 100 8.98 -2.94 -0.83
N LEU A 101 10.00 -2.12 -0.61
CA LEU A 101 10.90 -2.22 0.54
C LEU A 101 10.43 -1.24 1.62
N LYS A 102 10.24 -1.72 2.85
CA LYS A 102 9.78 -0.91 4.00
C LYS A 102 10.67 -1.17 5.21
N LEU A 103 11.15 -0.08 5.80
CA LEU A 103 11.84 -0.06 7.09
C LEU A 103 10.95 0.62 8.11
N ASN A 104 10.70 -0.01 9.23
CA ASN A 104 9.95 0.56 10.35
C ASN A 104 10.76 0.53 11.64
N TYR A 105 10.37 1.40 12.58
CA TYR A 105 10.97 1.46 13.92
C TYR A 105 9.87 1.33 14.98
N SER A 106 10.07 0.46 15.95
CA SER A 106 9.14 0.24 17.06
C SER A 106 9.58 0.98 18.31
N PHE A 107 8.81 1.99 18.73
CA PHE A 107 9.01 2.64 20.02
C PHE A 107 8.74 1.69 21.19
N MET A 108 9.16 2.07 22.40
CA MET A 108 8.92 1.27 23.61
C MET A 108 7.43 1.04 23.88
N SER A 109 6.58 2.02 23.59
CA SER A 109 5.13 1.92 23.71
C SER A 109 4.47 0.90 22.76
N LYS A 110 5.19 0.45 21.73
CA LYS A 110 4.69 -0.47 20.66
C LYS A 110 3.43 0.02 19.92
N HIS A 111 2.88 1.17 20.29
CA HIS A 111 1.68 1.73 19.69
C HIS A 111 1.98 2.56 18.44
N LEU A 112 3.15 3.18 18.39
CA LEU A 112 3.59 4.04 17.30
C LEU A 112 4.76 3.40 16.56
N LYS A 113 4.65 3.31 15.24
CA LYS A 113 5.68 2.77 14.36
C LYS A 113 5.90 3.71 13.18
N PRO A 114 6.85 4.64 13.26
CA PRO A 114 7.28 5.37 12.08
C PRO A 114 7.93 4.42 11.09
N TYR A 115 7.78 4.75 9.81
CA TYR A 115 8.37 3.98 8.74
C TYR A 115 8.78 4.85 7.54
N VAL A 116 9.66 4.30 6.74
CA VAL A 116 9.96 4.76 5.39
C VAL A 116 9.83 3.59 4.44
N SER A 117 9.41 3.84 3.21
CA SER A 117 9.36 2.81 2.18
C SER A 117 9.60 3.37 0.80
N VAL A 118 10.09 2.51 -0.08
CA VAL A 118 10.19 2.74 -1.51
C VAL A 118 9.41 1.64 -2.21
N GLU A 119 8.55 2.02 -3.14
CA GLU A 119 7.74 1.08 -3.91
C GLU A 119 7.87 1.38 -5.41
N MET A 120 8.18 0.36 -6.19
CA MET A 120 8.29 0.41 -7.64
C MET A 120 7.09 -0.28 -8.29
N TYR A 121 6.66 0.24 -9.42
CA TYR A 121 5.55 -0.26 -10.22
C TYR A 121 6.04 -0.66 -11.60
N ASN A 122 5.93 -1.94 -11.91
CA ASN A 122 6.37 -2.57 -13.14
C ASN A 122 5.14 -3.09 -13.89
N PRO A 123 4.78 -2.56 -15.07
CA PRO A 123 3.70 -3.11 -15.87
C PRO A 123 4.08 -4.52 -16.32
N LEU A 124 3.13 -5.46 -16.29
CA LEU A 124 3.33 -6.83 -16.78
C LEU A 124 2.84 -7.00 -18.22
N GLU A 125 2.01 -6.05 -18.69
CA GLU A 125 1.53 -6.01 -20.06
C GLU A 125 2.03 -4.73 -20.75
N ASN A 126 2.17 -4.77 -22.08
CA ASN A 126 2.60 -3.64 -22.91
C ASN A 126 3.92 -3.00 -22.42
N VAL A 127 4.86 -3.83 -22.01
CA VAL A 127 6.19 -3.36 -21.60
C VAL A 127 6.86 -2.75 -22.83
N ASN A 128 6.78 -1.44 -22.96
CA ASN A 128 7.61 -0.74 -23.92
C ASN A 128 9.07 -1.04 -23.60
N LYS A 129 9.84 -1.38 -24.63
CA LYS A 129 11.21 -1.91 -24.60
C LYS A 129 12.21 -1.13 -23.70
N TYR A 130 11.79 0.02 -23.16
CA TYR A 130 12.65 0.96 -22.44
C TYR A 130 12.18 1.35 -21.04
N ASN A 131 10.97 0.96 -20.59
CA ASN A 131 10.44 1.38 -19.29
C ASN A 131 9.90 0.20 -18.48
N TRP A 132 10.80 -0.49 -17.81
CA TRP A 132 10.47 -1.55 -16.85
C TRP A 132 9.77 -1.02 -15.60
N VAL A 133 10.00 0.25 -15.26
CA VAL A 133 9.41 0.93 -14.12
C VAL A 133 8.64 2.14 -14.63
N THR A 134 7.34 2.16 -14.36
CA THR A 134 6.47 3.29 -14.73
C THR A 134 6.39 4.34 -13.65
N ARG A 135 6.56 3.91 -12.38
CA ARG A 135 6.37 4.76 -11.22
C ARG A 135 7.21 4.29 -10.05
N VAL A 136 7.75 5.25 -9.31
CA VAL A 136 8.43 5.01 -8.02
C VAL A 136 7.77 5.89 -6.97
N CYS A 137 7.38 5.29 -5.84
CA CYS A 137 6.79 5.97 -4.70
C CYS A 137 7.74 5.92 -3.51
N TYR A 138 8.09 7.08 -2.98
CA TYR A 138 8.81 7.25 -1.73
C TYR A 138 7.81 7.66 -0.66
N GLN A 139 7.68 6.88 0.38
CA GLN A 139 6.67 7.11 1.41
C GLN A 139 7.32 7.16 2.79
N THR A 140 6.90 8.10 3.60
CA THR A 140 7.16 8.14 5.04
C THR A 140 5.84 8.24 5.78
N GLY A 141 5.74 7.60 6.93
CA GLY A 141 4.49 7.60 7.67
C GLY A 141 4.62 7.13 9.09
N LEU A 142 3.50 7.18 9.78
CA LEU A 142 3.33 6.76 11.15
C LEU A 142 2.14 5.81 11.25
N GLU A 143 2.41 4.56 11.60
CA GLU A 143 1.38 3.60 11.99
C GLU A 143 1.09 3.77 13.48
N TRP A 144 -0.15 4.00 13.81
CA TRP A 144 -0.64 4.09 15.18
C TRP A 144 -1.60 2.94 15.47
N LYS A 145 -1.14 2.01 16.30
CA LYS A 145 -1.97 0.92 16.79
C LYS A 145 -2.80 1.41 17.98
N ILE A 146 -4.10 1.63 17.77
CA ILE A 146 -5.02 2.12 18.79
C ILE A 146 -5.26 1.01 19.82
N ASP A 147 -5.57 -0.19 19.35
CA ASP A 147 -5.78 -1.39 20.18
C ASP A 147 -5.32 -2.67 19.45
N SER A 148 -5.84 -3.84 19.84
CA SER A 148 -5.43 -5.13 19.26
C SER A 148 -5.88 -5.32 17.83
N VAL A 149 -6.94 -4.65 17.40
CA VAL A 149 -7.58 -4.80 16.10
C VAL A 149 -7.61 -3.52 15.28
N ASN A 150 -7.58 -2.34 15.94
CA ASN A 150 -7.74 -1.05 15.30
C ASN A 150 -6.39 -0.34 15.11
N GLY A 151 -6.16 0.20 13.92
CA GLY A 151 -4.99 1.01 13.61
C GLY A 151 -5.31 2.17 12.68
N LEU A 152 -4.54 3.24 12.84
CA LEU A 152 -4.51 4.38 11.92
C LEU A 152 -3.13 4.50 11.31
N GLU A 153 -3.08 4.91 10.07
CA GLU A 153 -1.85 5.23 9.35
C GLU A 153 -1.97 6.63 8.76
N PHE A 154 -0.99 7.46 9.06
CA PHE A 154 -0.82 8.78 8.45
C PHE A 154 0.45 8.75 7.63
N TYR A 155 0.39 9.19 6.37
CA TYR A 155 1.57 9.16 5.53
C TYR A 155 1.64 10.32 4.55
N TYR A 156 2.88 10.66 4.20
CA TYR A 156 3.22 11.47 3.07
C TYR A 156 3.93 10.59 2.03
N MET A 157 3.59 10.77 0.77
CA MET A 157 4.19 10.04 -0.34
C MET A 157 4.55 10.99 -1.48
N PHE A 158 5.77 10.87 -1.95
CA PHE A 158 6.20 11.44 -3.21
C PHE A 158 6.15 10.37 -4.29
N GLU A 159 5.26 10.54 -5.26
CA GLU A 159 5.09 9.66 -6.40
C GLU A 159 5.81 10.27 -7.60
N HIS A 160 6.80 9.58 -8.12
CA HIS A 160 7.53 9.95 -9.34
C HIS A 160 7.06 9.07 -10.50
N GLU A 161 6.37 9.67 -11.48
CA GLU A 161 6.00 9.02 -12.73
C GLU A 161 7.19 9.06 -13.70
N VAL A 162 7.90 7.96 -13.84
CA VAL A 162 9.13 7.84 -14.65
C VAL A 162 8.86 8.18 -16.12
N THR A 163 7.73 7.68 -16.65
CA THR A 163 7.35 7.88 -18.06
C THR A 163 7.00 9.32 -18.39
N LYS A 164 6.41 10.06 -17.47
CA LYS A 164 5.98 11.45 -17.67
C LYS A 164 6.95 12.47 -17.11
N LYS A 165 8.00 12.01 -16.40
CA LYS A 165 8.94 12.87 -15.66
C LYS A 165 8.21 13.86 -14.72
N ALA A 166 7.10 13.42 -14.13
CA ALA A 166 6.26 14.24 -13.27
C ALA A 166 6.29 13.70 -11.84
N GLY A 167 6.20 14.60 -10.86
CA GLY A 167 6.12 14.23 -9.45
C GLY A 167 4.81 14.70 -8.83
N ASN A 168 4.21 13.87 -7.97
CA ASN A 168 3.02 14.18 -7.21
C ASN A 168 3.29 14.04 -5.71
N HIS A 169 2.87 15.04 -4.94
CA HIS A 169 2.89 15.00 -3.49
C HIS A 169 1.51 14.58 -2.99
N ILE A 170 1.48 13.55 -2.18
CA ILE A 170 0.26 12.91 -1.70
C ILE A 170 0.31 12.81 -0.19
N ILE A 171 -0.78 13.19 0.47
CA ILE A 171 -1.01 12.88 1.88
C ILE A 171 -2.17 11.89 1.96
N GLY A 172 -2.04 10.90 2.81
CA GLY A 172 -3.07 9.90 3.02
C GLY A 172 -3.27 9.57 4.49
N VAL A 173 -4.49 9.17 4.77
CA VAL A 173 -4.91 8.61 6.06
C VAL A 173 -5.59 7.29 5.78
N ALA A 174 -5.16 6.23 6.44
CA ALA A 174 -5.77 4.92 6.35
C ALA A 174 -6.21 4.44 7.74
N TYR A 175 -7.38 3.85 7.81
CA TYR A 175 -7.87 3.11 8.96
C TYR A 175 -7.77 1.62 8.63
N ASN A 176 -7.21 0.85 9.54
CA ASN A 176 -7.01 -0.59 9.40
C ASN A 176 -7.70 -1.33 10.54
N LEU A 177 -8.57 -2.26 10.20
CA LEU A 177 -9.22 -3.18 11.13
C LEU A 177 -8.67 -4.59 10.87
N GLY A 178 -8.06 -5.21 11.87
CA GLY A 178 -7.55 -6.58 11.81
C GLY A 178 -8.42 -7.49 12.70
N LEU A 179 -8.97 -8.54 12.15
CA LEU A 179 -9.86 -9.52 12.80
C LEU A 179 -9.18 -10.87 12.95
#